data_e0896d64ed44377492bb877b337cb562
#
_entry.id   e0896d64ed44377492bb877b337cb562
#
_cell.length_a   1.000
_cell.length_b   1.000
_cell.length_c   1.000
_cell.angle_alpha   90.00
_cell.angle_beta   90.00
_cell.angle_gamma   90.00
#
_symmetry.space_group_name_H-M   'P 1'
#
loop_
_entity.id
_entity.type
_entity.pdbx_description
1 polymer ?
#
loop_
_entity_poly.entity_id
_entity_poly.type
_entity_poly.pdbx_seq_one_letter_code
_entity_poly.pdbx_strand_id
1 'polypeptide(L)'
;MKGKSPDSSQTSFLMNGLCEQLNPRHSIYQLSKIIDWESLENDFTRLYSRRGRPAKPVRLMISLLLLKQLHDLSDDQVVEGWIENPYWQLLSGEHELQWSAPVTSSDLTHFRKRIGKKGAERLLKLSVDLFHPKIKEEEVVVDTTVQEKNITFPTDAKLTKKVIDTCRKIANKEDISLRQSYIRTAPDLLRQASNRKSPRQKKKAVKVTRRIRTIERA
;
A
#
# COMPACT_ATOMS: atom_id res chain seq x y z
N MET A 1 0.40 16.78 -21.07
CA MET A 1 -0.94 17.37 -21.25
C MET A 1 -1.93 16.65 -20.38
N LYS A 2 -2.84 17.40 -19.71
CA LYS A 2 -3.97 16.80 -19.01
C LYS A 2 -4.91 16.16 -20.05
N GLY A 3 -5.39 14.94 -19.80
CA GLY A 3 -6.46 14.35 -20.60
C GLY A 3 -7.77 15.10 -20.38
N LYS A 4 -8.59 15.20 -21.41
CA LYS A 4 -9.95 15.77 -21.28
C LYS A 4 -10.91 14.66 -20.91
N SER A 5 -11.83 14.96 -19.98
CA SER A 5 -13.02 14.13 -19.74
C SER A 5 -13.96 14.27 -20.94
N PRO A 6 -14.78 13.27 -21.25
CA PRO A 6 -15.80 13.35 -22.29
C PRO A 6 -16.71 14.58 -22.09
N ASP A 7 -17.06 15.24 -23.18
CA ASP A 7 -17.92 16.41 -23.10
C ASP A 7 -19.38 16.00 -22.99
N SER A 8 -20.05 16.42 -21.91
CA SER A 8 -21.46 16.09 -21.63
C SER A 8 -22.45 16.73 -22.59
N SER A 9 -22.01 17.73 -23.41
CA SER A 9 -22.88 18.46 -24.32
C SER A 9 -23.19 17.74 -25.64
N GLN A 10 -22.46 16.64 -25.94
CA GLN A 10 -22.63 15.86 -27.15
C GLN A 10 -23.30 14.50 -26.87
N THR A 11 -24.48 14.51 -26.26
CA THR A 11 -25.32 13.30 -26.27
C THR A 11 -25.88 13.08 -27.67
N SER A 12 -25.73 11.88 -28.21
CA SER A 12 -26.37 11.49 -29.47
C SER A 12 -27.89 11.74 -29.33
N PHE A 13 -28.46 12.50 -30.26
CA PHE A 13 -29.90 12.87 -30.29
C PHE A 13 -30.87 11.65 -30.25
N LEU A 14 -30.35 10.46 -30.50
CA LEU A 14 -31.13 9.21 -30.60
C LEU A 14 -30.82 8.18 -29.51
N MET A 15 -29.85 8.43 -28.61
CA MET A 15 -29.51 7.50 -27.53
C MET A 15 -29.46 8.21 -26.18
N ASN A 16 -30.23 7.71 -25.23
CA ASN A 16 -30.15 8.17 -23.85
C ASN A 16 -28.76 7.85 -23.29
N GLY A 17 -28.13 8.82 -22.63
CA GLY A 17 -26.83 8.62 -21.99
C GLY A 17 -26.88 7.57 -20.87
N LEU A 18 -25.73 7.05 -20.46
CA LEU A 18 -25.62 6.07 -19.37
C LEU A 18 -26.34 6.52 -18.09
N CYS A 19 -26.35 7.83 -17.79
CA CYS A 19 -27.07 8.37 -16.64
C CYS A 19 -28.58 8.11 -16.66
N GLU A 20 -29.19 8.02 -17.84
CA GLU A 20 -30.63 7.83 -17.99
C GLU A 20 -31.01 6.35 -18.06
N GLN A 21 -30.07 5.50 -18.52
CA GLN A 21 -30.27 4.07 -18.66
C GLN A 21 -30.06 3.30 -17.36
N LEU A 22 -29.23 3.82 -16.44
CA LEU A 22 -28.82 3.14 -15.23
C LEU A 22 -29.70 3.48 -14.03
N ASN A 23 -29.84 2.51 -13.12
CA ASN A 23 -30.65 2.69 -11.91
C ASN A 23 -30.03 3.74 -10.97
N PRO A 24 -30.71 4.89 -10.69
CA PRO A 24 -30.19 5.93 -9.81
C PRO A 24 -30.01 5.50 -8.35
N ARG A 25 -30.67 4.41 -7.91
CA ARG A 25 -30.55 3.88 -6.55
C ARG A 25 -29.31 3.00 -6.35
N HIS A 26 -28.59 2.69 -7.41
CA HIS A 26 -27.37 1.88 -7.30
C HIS A 26 -26.27 2.64 -6.56
N SER A 27 -25.56 1.98 -5.65
CA SER A 27 -24.53 2.60 -4.80
C SER A 27 -23.45 3.34 -5.58
N ILE A 28 -22.93 2.74 -6.66
CA ILE A 28 -21.90 3.37 -7.50
C ILE A 28 -22.45 4.55 -8.29
N TYR A 29 -23.75 4.51 -8.70
CA TYR A 29 -24.39 5.67 -9.30
C TYR A 29 -24.45 6.84 -8.32
N GLN A 30 -24.89 6.59 -7.09
CA GLN A 30 -24.93 7.61 -6.04
C GLN A 30 -23.53 8.15 -5.72
N LEU A 31 -22.54 7.26 -5.63
CA LEU A 31 -21.15 7.63 -5.43
C LEU A 31 -20.65 8.59 -6.53
N SER A 32 -21.03 8.35 -7.79
CA SER A 32 -20.65 9.23 -8.92
C SER A 32 -21.20 10.66 -8.78
N LYS A 33 -22.29 10.86 -8.04
CA LYS A 33 -22.92 12.18 -7.78
C LYS A 33 -22.38 12.86 -6.53
N ILE A 34 -21.95 12.08 -5.52
CA ILE A 34 -21.46 12.61 -4.25
C ILE A 34 -20.04 13.15 -4.38
N ILE A 35 -19.21 12.51 -5.21
CA ILE A 35 -17.81 12.92 -5.39
C ILE A 35 -17.73 14.26 -6.11
N ASP A 36 -17.02 15.22 -5.51
CA ASP A 36 -16.65 16.48 -6.16
C ASP A 36 -15.47 16.25 -7.12
N TRP A 37 -15.81 15.86 -8.35
CA TRP A 37 -14.84 15.56 -9.39
C TRP A 37 -14.03 16.77 -9.83
N GLU A 38 -14.63 17.97 -9.82
CA GLU A 38 -13.95 19.19 -10.23
C GLU A 38 -12.81 19.54 -9.27
N SER A 39 -13.08 19.48 -7.98
CA SER A 39 -12.05 19.69 -6.94
C SER A 39 -10.92 18.69 -7.09
N LEU A 40 -11.22 17.40 -7.25
CA LEU A 40 -10.22 16.34 -7.43
C LEU A 40 -9.39 16.55 -8.70
N GLU A 41 -10.03 16.85 -9.82
CA GLU A 41 -9.31 17.09 -11.06
C GLU A 41 -8.36 18.30 -10.96
N ASN A 42 -8.76 19.34 -10.23
CA ASN A 42 -7.94 20.53 -10.00
C ASN A 42 -6.72 20.21 -9.12
N ASP A 43 -6.90 19.39 -8.06
CA ASP A 43 -5.81 18.95 -7.19
C ASP A 43 -4.71 18.23 -7.98
N PHE A 44 -5.10 17.39 -8.94
CA PHE A 44 -4.15 16.60 -9.73
C PHE A 44 -3.68 17.29 -11.02
N THR A 45 -4.32 18.37 -11.46
CA THR A 45 -3.92 19.12 -12.68
C THR A 45 -2.48 19.60 -12.62
N ARG A 46 -1.98 19.95 -11.44
CA ARG A 46 -0.61 20.44 -11.23
C ARG A 46 0.47 19.39 -11.54
N LEU A 47 0.10 18.10 -11.57
CA LEU A 47 1.03 17.00 -11.85
C LEU A 47 1.22 16.75 -13.36
N TYR A 48 0.52 17.50 -14.21
CA TYR A 48 0.55 17.32 -15.65
C TYR A 48 1.25 18.47 -16.36
N SER A 49 2.16 18.12 -17.28
CA SER A 49 2.82 19.09 -18.14
C SER A 49 1.85 19.72 -19.14
N ARG A 50 2.13 20.96 -19.54
CA ARG A 50 1.38 21.64 -20.63
C ARG A 50 1.72 21.11 -22.03
N ARG A 51 2.85 20.40 -22.19
CA ARG A 51 3.36 19.90 -23.48
C ARG A 51 3.48 18.37 -23.44
N GLY A 52 3.33 17.72 -24.58
CA GLY A 52 3.49 16.28 -24.76
C GLY A 52 2.18 15.57 -25.11
N ARG A 53 2.21 14.23 -25.14
CA ARG A 53 1.01 13.40 -25.38
C ARG A 53 -0.04 13.64 -24.30
N PRO A 54 -1.33 13.82 -24.66
CA PRO A 54 -2.41 13.91 -23.69
C PRO A 54 -2.42 12.67 -22.77
N ALA A 55 -2.50 12.91 -21.48
CA ALA A 55 -2.67 11.83 -20.51
C ALA A 55 -4.13 11.33 -20.52
N LYS A 56 -4.37 10.18 -19.88
CA LYS A 56 -5.73 9.71 -19.63
C LYS A 56 -6.47 10.68 -18.71
N PRO A 57 -7.82 10.77 -18.80
CA PRO A 57 -8.62 11.62 -17.91
C PRO A 57 -8.34 11.31 -16.45
N VAL A 58 -8.21 12.34 -15.63
CA VAL A 58 -7.90 12.19 -14.20
C VAL A 58 -9.05 11.46 -13.48
N ARG A 59 -10.29 11.82 -13.81
CA ARG A 59 -11.48 11.17 -13.27
C ARG A 59 -11.48 9.65 -13.52
N LEU A 60 -11.18 9.22 -14.74
CA LEU A 60 -11.06 7.80 -15.08
C LEU A 60 -10.01 7.09 -14.22
N MET A 61 -8.82 7.69 -14.08
CA MET A 61 -7.73 7.08 -13.30
C MET A 61 -8.07 6.97 -11.81
N ILE A 62 -8.69 8.01 -11.24
CA ILE A 62 -9.13 8.01 -9.83
C ILE A 62 -10.25 7.01 -9.62
N SER A 63 -11.25 6.95 -10.51
CA SER A 63 -12.36 6.00 -10.41
C SER A 63 -11.88 4.56 -10.41
N LEU A 64 -10.93 4.21 -11.28
CA LEU A 64 -10.34 2.87 -11.30
C LEU A 64 -9.58 2.54 -10.00
N LEU A 65 -8.86 3.51 -9.40
CA LEU A 65 -8.19 3.29 -8.12
C LEU A 65 -9.18 3.12 -6.97
N LEU A 66 -10.28 3.89 -6.96
CA LEU A 66 -11.35 3.74 -5.96
C LEU A 66 -12.07 2.39 -6.11
N LEU A 67 -12.44 2.00 -7.33
CA LEU A 67 -13.08 0.72 -7.62
C LEU A 67 -12.18 -0.46 -7.25
N LYS A 68 -10.89 -0.37 -7.58
CA LYS A 68 -9.89 -1.35 -7.16
C LYS A 68 -9.87 -1.54 -5.66
N GLN A 69 -9.86 -0.46 -4.90
CA GLN A 69 -9.83 -0.50 -3.43
C GLN A 69 -11.17 -1.00 -2.85
N LEU A 70 -12.29 -0.58 -3.44
CA LEU A 70 -13.62 -0.95 -2.98
C LEU A 70 -13.92 -2.45 -3.15
N HIS A 71 -13.40 -3.06 -4.22
CA HIS A 71 -13.66 -4.46 -4.56
C HIS A 71 -12.45 -5.37 -4.34
N ASP A 72 -11.34 -4.86 -3.78
CA ASP A 72 -10.09 -5.58 -3.53
C ASP A 72 -9.55 -6.31 -4.78
N LEU A 73 -9.49 -5.58 -5.91
CA LEU A 73 -9.11 -6.12 -7.21
C LEU A 73 -7.64 -5.85 -7.54
N SER A 74 -7.08 -6.65 -8.46
CA SER A 74 -5.81 -6.34 -9.11
C SER A 74 -5.96 -5.21 -10.15
N ASP A 75 -4.84 -4.68 -10.67
CA ASP A 75 -4.87 -3.65 -11.72
C ASP A 75 -5.47 -4.18 -13.03
N ASP A 76 -5.24 -5.45 -13.36
CA ASP A 76 -5.79 -6.08 -14.55
C ASP A 76 -7.29 -6.32 -14.40
N GLN A 77 -7.71 -6.89 -13.27
CA GLN A 77 -9.12 -7.17 -12.98
C GLN A 77 -10.00 -5.90 -12.97
N VAL A 78 -9.50 -4.77 -12.44
CA VAL A 78 -10.30 -3.55 -12.44
C VAL A 78 -10.45 -2.97 -13.85
N VAL A 79 -9.48 -3.14 -14.73
CA VAL A 79 -9.56 -2.70 -16.13
C VAL A 79 -10.52 -3.60 -16.92
N GLU A 80 -10.46 -4.91 -16.73
CA GLU A 80 -11.39 -5.88 -17.35
C GLU A 80 -12.82 -5.65 -16.85
N GLY A 81 -13.03 -5.57 -15.54
CA GLY A 81 -14.35 -5.33 -14.95
C GLY A 81 -14.94 -3.97 -15.34
N TRP A 82 -14.12 -2.98 -15.67
CA TRP A 82 -14.59 -1.69 -16.14
C TRP A 82 -15.31 -1.80 -17.52
N ILE A 83 -14.83 -2.68 -18.40
CA ILE A 83 -15.48 -2.91 -19.71
C ILE A 83 -16.87 -3.55 -19.52
N GLU A 84 -16.99 -4.45 -18.57
CA GLU A 84 -18.20 -5.23 -18.33
C GLU A 84 -19.26 -4.48 -17.53
N ASN A 85 -18.87 -3.46 -16.75
CA ASN A 85 -19.76 -2.80 -15.82
C ASN A 85 -20.09 -1.34 -16.20
N PRO A 86 -21.31 -1.07 -16.71
CA PRO A 86 -21.73 0.27 -17.09
C PRO A 86 -21.72 1.29 -15.93
N TYR A 87 -21.95 0.86 -14.68
CA TYR A 87 -21.86 1.74 -13.52
C TYR A 87 -20.44 2.22 -13.26
N TRP A 88 -19.43 1.38 -13.56
CA TRP A 88 -18.02 1.77 -13.42
C TRP A 88 -17.62 2.78 -14.50
N GLN A 89 -18.15 2.61 -15.69
CA GLN A 89 -17.97 3.56 -16.79
C GLN A 89 -18.62 4.90 -16.47
N LEU A 90 -19.84 4.91 -15.92
CA LEU A 90 -20.52 6.12 -15.44
C LEU A 90 -19.70 6.84 -14.35
N LEU A 91 -19.18 6.10 -13.36
CA LEU A 91 -18.34 6.66 -12.30
C LEU A 91 -17.11 7.34 -12.90
N SER A 92 -16.50 6.74 -13.92
CA SER A 92 -15.34 7.23 -14.64
C SER A 92 -15.63 8.44 -15.54
N GLY A 93 -16.90 8.81 -15.70
CA GLY A 93 -17.32 10.00 -16.46
C GLY A 93 -17.66 9.71 -17.92
N GLU A 94 -17.82 8.44 -18.29
CA GLU A 94 -18.31 8.10 -19.62
C GLU A 94 -19.80 8.40 -19.73
N HIS A 95 -20.21 8.94 -20.87
CA HIS A 95 -21.60 9.26 -21.19
C HIS A 95 -22.26 8.14 -22.00
N GLU A 96 -21.48 7.40 -22.74
CA GLU A 96 -21.90 6.28 -23.58
C GLU A 96 -21.13 5.02 -23.20
N LEU A 97 -21.73 3.87 -23.46
CA LEU A 97 -21.10 2.58 -23.18
C LEU A 97 -19.85 2.38 -24.06
N GLN A 98 -18.75 2.10 -23.42
CA GLN A 98 -17.47 1.79 -24.06
C GLN A 98 -17.26 0.28 -24.12
N TRP A 99 -16.87 -0.22 -25.28
CA TRP A 99 -16.62 -1.66 -25.54
C TRP A 99 -15.15 -2.06 -25.34
N SER A 100 -14.27 -1.10 -25.12
CA SER A 100 -12.86 -1.34 -24.87
C SER A 100 -12.32 -0.40 -23.80
N ALA A 101 -11.44 -0.89 -22.94
CA ALA A 101 -10.83 -0.04 -21.93
C ALA A 101 -9.89 0.99 -22.57
N PRO A 102 -10.02 2.28 -22.22
CA PRO A 102 -9.13 3.32 -22.71
C PRO A 102 -7.76 3.31 -22.03
N VAL A 103 -7.56 2.44 -21.03
CA VAL A 103 -6.37 2.35 -20.17
C VAL A 103 -5.91 0.90 -20.03
N THR A 104 -4.64 0.74 -19.67
CA THR A 104 -4.02 -0.53 -19.32
C THR A 104 -3.64 -0.56 -17.83
N SER A 105 -3.38 -1.74 -17.26
CA SER A 105 -2.86 -1.89 -15.89
C SER A 105 -1.54 -1.12 -15.67
N SER A 106 -0.70 -1.03 -16.71
CA SER A 106 0.52 -0.23 -16.67
C SER A 106 0.25 1.26 -16.49
N ASP A 107 -0.83 1.79 -17.10
CA ASP A 107 -1.22 3.19 -16.94
C ASP A 107 -1.57 3.51 -15.47
N LEU A 108 -2.23 2.59 -14.76
CA LEU A 108 -2.52 2.72 -13.32
C LEU A 108 -1.24 2.76 -12.49
N THR A 109 -0.28 1.91 -12.82
CA THR A 109 1.04 1.91 -12.15
C THR A 109 1.77 3.23 -12.37
N HIS A 110 1.78 3.75 -13.60
CA HIS A 110 2.38 5.05 -13.91
C HIS A 110 1.66 6.20 -13.23
N PHE A 111 0.34 6.15 -13.14
CA PHE A 111 -0.45 7.16 -12.46
C PHE A 111 -0.14 7.17 -10.94
N ARG A 112 -0.10 6.01 -10.27
CA ARG A 112 0.29 5.92 -8.84
C ARG A 112 1.67 6.50 -8.57
N LYS A 113 2.65 6.22 -9.44
CA LYS A 113 4.00 6.82 -9.33
C LYS A 113 3.96 8.34 -9.48
N ARG A 114 3.10 8.86 -10.38
CA ARG A 114 2.95 10.30 -10.63
C ARG A 114 2.31 11.04 -9.46
N ILE A 115 1.22 10.53 -8.90
CA ILE A 115 0.54 11.15 -7.76
C ILE A 115 1.37 11.09 -6.48
N GLY A 116 2.23 10.07 -6.32
CA GLY A 116 3.11 9.88 -5.18
C GLY A 116 2.37 9.78 -3.85
N LYS A 117 3.11 9.99 -2.74
CA LYS A 117 2.56 9.86 -1.39
C LYS A 117 1.43 10.86 -1.12
N LYS A 118 1.62 12.13 -1.46
CA LYS A 118 0.60 13.19 -1.23
C LYS A 118 -0.71 12.93 -1.96
N GLY A 119 -0.64 12.45 -3.22
CA GLY A 119 -1.83 12.09 -3.97
C GLY A 119 -2.53 10.85 -3.40
N ALA A 120 -1.80 9.86 -2.93
CA ALA A 120 -2.36 8.70 -2.25
C ALA A 120 -3.07 9.07 -0.93
N GLU A 121 -2.47 9.95 -0.13
CA GLU A 121 -3.08 10.50 1.10
C GLU A 121 -4.38 11.26 0.79
N ARG A 122 -4.40 12.04 -0.30
CA ARG A 122 -5.62 12.75 -0.74
C ARG A 122 -6.74 11.80 -1.13
N LEU A 123 -6.43 10.71 -1.85
CA LEU A 123 -7.40 9.68 -2.22
C LEU A 123 -7.90 8.90 -1.00
N LEU A 124 -7.00 8.58 -0.07
CA LEU A 124 -7.38 7.94 1.20
C LEU A 124 -8.34 8.83 2.00
N LYS A 125 -8.01 10.13 2.14
CA LYS A 125 -8.90 11.08 2.81
C LYS A 125 -10.27 11.12 2.14
N LEU A 126 -10.32 11.20 0.81
CA LEU A 126 -11.58 11.15 0.06
C LEU A 126 -12.37 9.88 0.39
N SER A 127 -11.75 8.70 0.41
CA SER A 127 -12.45 7.46 0.73
C SER A 127 -12.98 7.46 2.15
N VAL A 128 -12.23 7.97 3.12
CA VAL A 128 -12.69 8.13 4.51
C VAL A 128 -13.88 9.09 4.58
N ASP A 129 -13.79 10.27 3.96
CA ASP A 129 -14.86 11.28 3.96
C ASP A 129 -16.17 10.74 3.32
N LEU A 130 -16.06 9.88 2.31
CA LEU A 130 -17.20 9.27 1.61
C LEU A 130 -17.88 8.17 2.42
N PHE A 131 -17.12 7.33 3.11
CA PHE A 131 -17.65 6.14 3.81
C PHE A 131 -17.89 6.38 5.31
N HIS A 132 -17.26 7.41 5.89
CA HIS A 132 -17.40 7.78 7.30
C HIS A 132 -17.77 9.26 7.51
N PRO A 133 -18.89 9.75 6.94
CA PRO A 133 -19.21 11.18 6.99
C PRO A 133 -19.60 11.70 8.39
N LYS A 134 -19.71 10.84 9.42
CA LYS A 134 -20.28 11.21 10.73
C LYS A 134 -19.60 10.62 11.96
N ILE A 135 -18.45 10.00 11.85
CA ILE A 135 -17.72 9.59 13.05
C ILE A 135 -17.05 10.82 13.62
N LYS A 136 -17.67 11.43 14.64
CA LYS A 136 -16.94 12.28 15.57
C LYS A 136 -16.02 11.35 16.33
N GLU A 137 -14.75 11.36 15.95
CA GLU A 137 -13.70 10.58 16.62
C GLU A 137 -13.45 11.20 18.00
N GLU A 138 -14.16 10.75 19.02
CA GLU A 138 -13.82 11.00 20.41
C GLU A 138 -12.72 10.04 20.90
N GLU A 139 -12.57 8.87 20.26
CA GLU A 139 -11.51 7.91 20.55
C GLU A 139 -10.97 7.26 19.26
N VAL A 140 -9.71 7.47 18.98
CA VAL A 140 -8.98 6.74 17.94
C VAL A 140 -8.30 5.53 18.59
N VAL A 141 -8.90 4.35 18.44
CA VAL A 141 -8.21 3.10 18.80
C VAL A 141 -7.20 2.79 17.70
N VAL A 142 -5.96 3.21 17.91
CA VAL A 142 -4.85 2.84 17.02
C VAL A 142 -4.39 1.44 17.42
N ASP A 143 -4.88 0.42 16.74
CA ASP A 143 -4.27 -0.91 16.79
C ASP A 143 -2.93 -0.86 16.04
N THR A 144 -1.89 -0.43 16.76
CA THR A 144 -0.53 -0.48 16.27
C THR A 144 0.03 -1.88 16.46
N THR A 145 -0.48 -2.85 15.73
CA THR A 145 0.27 -4.07 15.49
C THR A 145 1.41 -3.73 14.56
N VAL A 146 2.47 -3.12 15.12
CA VAL A 146 3.73 -2.89 14.39
C VAL A 146 4.36 -4.25 14.15
N GLN A 147 4.02 -4.87 13.04
CA GLN A 147 4.73 -6.03 12.56
C GLN A 147 6.12 -5.57 12.15
N GLU A 148 7.11 -5.81 13.00
CA GLU A 148 8.51 -5.52 12.67
C GLU A 148 8.85 -6.21 11.34
N LYS A 149 9.26 -5.43 10.34
CA LYS A 149 9.56 -5.86 8.95
C LYS A 149 10.68 -6.93 8.86
N ASN A 150 11.31 -7.30 9.97
CA ASN A 150 12.44 -8.23 10.05
C ASN A 150 12.29 -9.21 11.23
N ILE A 151 11.17 -9.93 11.29
CA ILE A 151 11.07 -11.06 12.21
C ILE A 151 11.97 -12.18 11.69
N THR A 152 13.20 -12.16 12.13
CA THR A 152 14.12 -13.28 11.90
C THR A 152 13.66 -14.43 12.77
N PHE A 153 13.49 -15.63 12.17
CA PHE A 153 13.10 -16.85 12.90
C PHE A 153 13.87 -16.98 14.22
N PRO A 154 13.20 -17.04 15.38
CA PRO A 154 13.85 -17.07 16.69
C PRO A 154 14.55 -18.41 16.87
N THR A 155 15.87 -18.41 16.90
CA THR A 155 16.67 -19.55 17.33
C THR A 155 17.27 -19.25 18.70
N ASP A 156 17.45 -20.26 19.55
CA ASP A 156 18.07 -20.10 20.86
C ASP A 156 19.36 -19.25 20.82
N ALA A 157 20.23 -19.52 19.84
CA ALA A 157 21.49 -18.79 19.71
C ALA A 157 21.27 -17.29 19.39
N LYS A 158 20.23 -16.92 18.64
CA LYS A 158 19.90 -15.54 18.37
C LYS A 158 19.30 -14.83 19.57
N LEU A 159 18.41 -15.53 20.30
CA LEU A 159 17.80 -15.01 21.52
C LEU A 159 18.87 -14.78 22.59
N THR A 160 19.74 -15.75 22.83
CA THR A 160 20.86 -15.62 23.78
C THR A 160 21.79 -14.47 23.39
N LYS A 161 22.10 -14.28 22.09
CA LYS A 161 22.87 -13.13 21.65
C LYS A 161 22.16 -11.81 21.92
N LYS A 162 20.83 -11.75 21.71
CA LYS A 162 20.04 -10.54 22.01
C LYS A 162 20.09 -10.17 23.49
N VAL A 163 20.04 -11.19 24.38
CA VAL A 163 20.22 -10.98 25.83
C VAL A 163 21.60 -10.39 26.13
N ILE A 164 22.68 -11.00 25.62
CA ILE A 164 24.04 -10.50 25.81
C ILE A 164 24.18 -9.03 25.34
N ASP A 165 23.63 -8.69 24.15
CA ASP A 165 23.66 -7.33 23.62
C ASP A 165 22.86 -6.34 24.50
N THR A 166 21.74 -6.79 25.07
CA THR A 166 20.90 -5.98 25.97
C THR A 166 21.59 -5.76 27.31
N CYS A 167 22.14 -6.80 27.92
CA CYS A 167 22.91 -6.67 29.16
C CYS A 167 24.09 -5.69 29.01
N ARG A 168 24.82 -5.78 27.87
CA ARG A 168 25.89 -4.85 27.56
C ARG A 168 25.41 -3.41 27.42
N LYS A 169 24.25 -3.17 26.77
CA LYS A 169 23.67 -1.83 26.66
C LYS A 169 23.32 -1.25 28.03
N ILE A 170 22.74 -2.08 28.91
CA ILE A 170 22.40 -1.67 30.27
C ILE A 170 23.67 -1.35 31.06
N ALA A 171 24.68 -2.24 31.02
CA ALA A 171 25.95 -2.00 31.69
C ALA A 171 26.63 -0.69 31.25
N ASN A 172 26.62 -0.41 29.93
CA ASN A 172 27.16 0.85 29.42
C ASN A 172 26.33 2.07 29.84
N LYS A 173 25.00 1.91 30.01
CA LYS A 173 24.13 3.00 30.46
C LYS A 173 24.34 3.32 31.94
N GLU A 174 24.59 2.30 32.73
CA GLU A 174 24.78 2.42 34.21
C GLU A 174 26.28 2.53 34.59
N ASP A 175 27.18 2.75 33.62
CA ASP A 175 28.63 2.89 33.80
C ASP A 175 29.30 1.70 34.52
N ILE A 176 28.75 0.49 34.34
CA ILE A 176 29.27 -0.71 34.96
C ILE A 176 30.39 -1.30 34.09
N SER A 177 31.58 -1.42 34.67
CA SER A 177 32.74 -2.02 34.01
C SER A 177 32.55 -3.54 33.82
N LEU A 178 32.41 -4.00 32.59
CA LEU A 178 32.31 -5.41 32.25
C LEU A 178 33.69 -6.04 32.11
N ARG A 179 33.91 -7.20 32.75
CA ARG A 179 35.16 -8.00 32.59
C ARG A 179 35.40 -8.37 31.12
N GLN A 180 34.36 -8.70 30.36
CA GLN A 180 34.42 -9.00 28.91
C GLN A 180 33.14 -8.49 28.22
N SER A 181 33.30 -7.81 27.09
CA SER A 181 32.17 -7.24 26.36
C SER A 181 31.57 -8.18 25.31
N TYR A 182 32.26 -9.22 24.91
CA TYR A 182 31.89 -10.20 23.86
C TYR A 182 31.48 -9.62 22.51
N ILE A 183 31.80 -8.35 22.23
CA ILE A 183 31.39 -7.63 21.00
C ILE A 183 31.80 -8.38 19.73
N ARG A 184 33.02 -8.88 19.68
CA ARG A 184 33.54 -9.61 18.52
C ARG A 184 33.21 -11.11 18.57
N THR A 185 33.25 -11.71 19.74
CA THR A 185 33.08 -13.17 19.91
C THR A 185 31.62 -13.62 19.72
N ALA A 186 30.64 -12.88 20.22
CA ALA A 186 29.22 -13.28 20.13
C ALA A 186 28.70 -13.36 18.68
N PRO A 187 28.96 -12.41 17.78
CA PRO A 187 28.57 -12.51 16.37
C PRO A 187 29.23 -13.68 15.65
N ASP A 188 30.53 -13.94 15.91
CA ASP A 188 31.24 -15.06 15.31
C ASP A 188 30.72 -16.44 15.74
N LEU A 189 30.41 -16.58 17.02
CA LEU A 189 29.76 -17.77 17.55
C LEU A 189 28.35 -17.95 16.95
N LEU A 190 27.58 -16.90 16.80
CA LEU A 190 26.25 -16.97 16.17
C LEU A 190 26.37 -17.46 14.71
N ARG A 191 27.31 -16.93 13.93
CA ARG A 191 27.57 -17.36 12.55
C ARG A 191 27.95 -18.83 12.47
N GLN A 192 28.78 -19.32 13.41
CA GLN A 192 29.17 -20.74 13.51
C GLN A 192 27.98 -21.62 13.93
N ALA A 193 27.12 -21.14 14.84
CA ALA A 193 25.91 -21.86 15.29
C ALA A 193 24.85 -22.01 14.19
N SER A 194 24.78 -21.07 13.25
CA SER A 194 23.85 -21.13 12.11
C SER A 194 24.32 -22.04 10.97
N ASN A 195 25.60 -22.39 10.90
CA ASN A 195 26.14 -23.25 9.86
C ASN A 195 25.90 -24.74 10.16
N ARG A 196 24.84 -25.32 9.53
CA ARG A 196 24.37 -26.69 9.74
C ARG A 196 24.33 -27.54 8.46
N LYS A 197 25.14 -27.22 7.45
CA LYS A 197 25.09 -27.85 6.12
C LYS A 197 25.50 -29.32 6.11
N SER A 198 26.42 -29.77 7.00
CA SER A 198 26.90 -31.14 7.08
C SER A 198 26.74 -31.73 8.49
N PRO A 199 26.75 -33.07 8.67
CA PRO A 199 26.66 -33.72 9.99
C PRO A 199 27.78 -33.26 10.94
N ARG A 200 29.00 -33.05 10.45
CA ARG A 200 30.14 -32.54 11.23
C ARG A 200 29.87 -31.10 11.71
N GLN A 201 29.31 -30.26 10.84
CA GLN A 201 28.96 -28.88 11.16
C GLN A 201 27.80 -28.80 12.14
N LYS A 202 26.78 -29.70 12.05
CA LYS A 202 25.71 -29.83 13.03
C LYS A 202 26.23 -30.08 14.44
N LYS A 203 27.14 -31.04 14.60
CA LYS A 203 27.78 -31.32 15.90
C LYS A 203 28.57 -30.11 16.44
N LYS A 204 29.29 -29.39 15.57
CA LYS A 204 30.00 -28.16 15.92
C LYS A 204 29.03 -27.05 16.34
N ALA A 205 27.96 -26.85 15.60
CA ALA A 205 26.94 -25.86 15.90
C ALA A 205 26.29 -26.06 17.29
N VAL A 206 26.00 -27.30 17.69
CA VAL A 206 25.49 -27.62 19.04
C VAL A 206 26.48 -27.22 20.13
N LYS A 207 27.76 -27.52 19.95
CA LYS A 207 28.82 -27.13 20.93
C LYS A 207 28.89 -25.59 21.04
N VAL A 208 28.84 -24.90 19.92
CA VAL A 208 28.89 -23.43 19.87
C VAL A 208 27.65 -22.82 20.53
N THR A 209 26.46 -23.37 20.31
CA THR A 209 25.25 -22.89 20.97
C THR A 209 25.34 -23.03 22.50
N ARG A 210 25.90 -24.14 23.00
CA ARG A 210 26.15 -24.30 24.45
C ARG A 210 27.14 -23.24 24.96
N ARG A 211 28.18 -22.92 24.23
CA ARG A 211 29.15 -21.88 24.60
C ARG A 211 28.52 -20.50 24.67
N ILE A 212 27.59 -20.14 23.75
CA ILE A 212 26.86 -18.87 23.78
C ILE A 212 26.01 -18.79 25.06
N ARG A 213 25.31 -19.89 25.45
CA ARG A 213 24.53 -19.95 26.69
C ARG A 213 25.41 -19.82 27.95
N THR A 214 26.65 -20.33 27.93
CA THR A 214 27.57 -20.14 29.06
C THR A 214 27.95 -18.68 29.23
N ILE A 215 28.14 -17.96 28.12
CA ILE A 215 28.44 -16.50 28.12
C ILE A 215 27.25 -15.68 28.68
N GLU A 216 26.01 -16.10 28.41
CA GLU A 216 24.80 -15.45 28.92
C GLU A 216 24.70 -15.54 30.44
N ARG A 217 25.20 -16.63 31.03
CA ARG A 217 25.13 -16.91 32.47
C ARG A 217 26.31 -16.35 33.28
N ALA A 218 27.34 -15.87 32.61
CA ALA A 218 28.55 -15.32 33.23
C ALA A 218 28.41 -13.80 33.49
#